data_5d1fefe9aaadbd0a9a7fd7bdd59bdcf5
#
_entry.id   5d1fefe9aaadbd0a9a7fd7bdd59bdcf5
#
_cell.length_a   1.000
_cell.length_b   1.000
_cell.length_c   1.000
_cell.angle_alpha   90.00
_cell.angle_beta   90.00
_cell.angle_gamma   90.00
#
_symmetry.space_group_name_H-M   'P 1'
#
loop_
_entity.id
_entity.type
_entity.pdbx_description
1 polymer ?
#
loop_
_entity_poly.entity_id
_entity_poly.type
_entity_poly.pdbx_seq_one_letter_code
_entity_poly.pdbx_strand_id
1 'polypeptide(L)'
;MLAGVLILGISTLRGEGSQLSWRDVAVFAVLGVANNALYLGLGYTGLKTVSAGIGGLIVSANPVFTAMLAALLLGEALTWRKVMGLLLGIAGVTFIVWHRISVGTDRLDGIVYTLASLASIVAGTILFKVLAPKGSLWIGNGVQNLAGGLAVLPFAVTFSSVGDIVPSARLLGAFAFLVLGGSILAYLLWFHLLKACGATAASAYHFLMPPLGMLFAFLVLDEHIEFRDLLGIIPVALGIYLVTRPAKLAVSSLQGSAS
;
A
#
# COMPACT_ATOMS: atom_id res chain seq x y z
N MET A 1 -1.93 -16.29 3.84
CA MET A 1 -1.30 -17.47 4.49
C MET A 1 -0.28 -18.18 3.61
N LEU A 2 -0.62 -18.63 2.39
CA LEU A 2 0.30 -19.40 1.53
C LEU A 2 1.66 -18.70 1.31
N ALA A 3 1.66 -17.41 1.00
CA ALA A 3 2.89 -16.63 0.87
C ALA A 3 3.75 -16.68 2.15
N GLY A 4 3.13 -16.59 3.32
CA GLY A 4 3.83 -16.69 4.60
C GLY A 4 4.47 -18.06 4.80
N VAL A 5 3.73 -19.14 4.51
CA VAL A 5 4.26 -20.51 4.60
C VAL A 5 5.42 -20.72 3.63
N LEU A 6 5.29 -20.24 2.37
CA LEU A 6 6.36 -20.36 1.37
C LEU A 6 7.63 -19.60 1.81
N ILE A 7 7.49 -18.35 2.26
CA ILE A 7 8.63 -17.54 2.69
C ILE A 7 9.33 -18.20 3.88
N LEU A 8 8.58 -18.56 4.92
CA LEU A 8 9.15 -19.15 6.13
C LEU A 8 9.73 -20.54 5.86
N GLY A 9 9.07 -21.35 5.01
CA GLY A 9 9.58 -22.65 4.58
C GLY A 9 10.92 -22.53 3.83
N ILE A 10 11.02 -21.59 2.87
CA ILE A 10 12.28 -21.34 2.16
C ILE A 10 13.36 -20.84 3.13
N SER A 11 13.01 -19.97 4.08
CA SER A 11 13.97 -19.43 5.06
C SER A 11 14.51 -20.51 5.98
N THR A 12 13.66 -21.44 6.42
CA THR A 12 14.11 -22.58 7.24
C THR A 12 15.04 -23.51 6.46
N LEU A 13 14.72 -23.80 5.21
CA LEU A 13 15.57 -24.62 4.32
C LEU A 13 16.93 -23.98 4.03
N ARG A 14 17.01 -22.63 4.07
CA ARG A 14 18.26 -21.88 3.92
C ARG A 14 19.03 -21.66 5.23
N GLY A 15 18.53 -22.18 6.35
CA GLY A 15 19.14 -21.98 7.65
C GLY A 15 19.04 -20.54 8.21
N GLU A 16 18.13 -19.72 7.65
CA GLU A 16 17.96 -18.30 8.04
C GLU A 16 17.03 -18.12 9.25
N GLY A 17 16.53 -19.18 9.85
CA GLY A 17 15.44 -19.18 10.84
C GLY A 17 15.70 -18.44 12.17
N SER A 18 16.95 -18.04 12.48
CA SER A 18 17.30 -17.38 13.76
C SER A 18 17.49 -15.86 13.66
N GLN A 19 17.14 -15.23 12.54
CA GLN A 19 17.47 -13.83 12.29
C GLN A 19 16.45 -12.82 12.82
N LEU A 20 15.32 -13.27 13.39
CA LEU A 20 14.32 -12.38 14.00
C LEU A 20 14.33 -12.52 15.53
N SER A 21 14.40 -11.39 16.22
CA SER A 21 14.10 -11.35 17.64
C SER A 21 12.60 -11.59 17.87
N TRP A 22 12.23 -12.07 19.07
CA TRP A 22 10.81 -12.22 19.43
C TRP A 22 10.04 -10.89 19.31
N ARG A 23 10.68 -9.77 19.61
CA ARG A 23 10.13 -8.43 19.41
C ARG A 23 9.82 -8.18 17.93
N ASP A 24 10.73 -8.51 17.03
CA ASP A 24 10.52 -8.29 15.59
C ASP A 24 9.40 -9.19 15.06
N VAL A 25 9.31 -10.43 15.52
CA VAL A 25 8.18 -11.33 15.19
C VAL A 25 6.86 -10.71 15.62
N ALA A 26 6.75 -10.20 16.85
CA ALA A 26 5.55 -9.54 17.35
C ALA A 26 5.21 -8.28 16.52
N VAL A 27 6.20 -7.47 16.18
CA VAL A 27 6.00 -6.28 15.31
C VAL A 27 5.48 -6.69 13.94
N PHE A 28 6.09 -7.66 13.26
CA PHE A 28 5.60 -8.12 11.96
C PHE A 28 4.24 -8.80 12.04
N ALA A 29 3.91 -9.47 13.16
CA ALA A 29 2.57 -10.03 13.37
C ALA A 29 1.51 -8.91 13.47
N VAL A 30 1.77 -7.85 14.25
CA VAL A 30 0.89 -6.67 14.33
C VAL A 30 0.73 -6.00 12.97
N LEU A 31 1.83 -5.84 12.23
CA LEU A 31 1.79 -5.32 10.86
C LEU A 31 0.97 -6.23 9.93
N GLY A 32 1.03 -7.55 10.13
CA GLY A 32 0.20 -8.52 9.40
C GLY A 32 -1.30 -8.32 9.63
N VAL A 33 -1.68 -8.08 10.88
CA VAL A 33 -3.07 -7.75 11.20
C VAL A 33 -3.48 -6.42 10.54
N ALA A 34 -2.67 -5.38 10.66
CA ALA A 34 -2.97 -4.07 10.09
C ALA A 34 -3.02 -4.10 8.55
N ASN A 35 -1.98 -4.62 7.90
CA ASN A 35 -1.80 -4.51 6.45
C ASN A 35 -2.51 -5.61 5.65
N ASN A 36 -2.65 -6.83 6.20
CA ASN A 36 -3.23 -7.95 5.47
C ASN A 36 -4.66 -8.24 5.95
N ALA A 37 -4.91 -8.31 7.26
CA ALA A 37 -6.25 -8.61 7.74
C ALA A 37 -7.18 -7.39 7.62
N LEU A 38 -6.81 -6.26 8.21
CA LEU A 38 -7.67 -5.08 8.23
C LEU A 38 -7.65 -4.33 6.89
N TYR A 39 -6.47 -3.98 6.38
CA TYR A 39 -6.39 -3.23 5.12
C TYR A 39 -7.01 -4.00 3.95
N LEU A 40 -6.53 -5.21 3.65
CA LEU A 40 -7.06 -5.98 2.52
C LEU A 40 -8.46 -6.52 2.80
N GLY A 41 -8.72 -7.03 4.01
CA GLY A 41 -10.03 -7.60 4.37
C GLY A 41 -11.15 -6.57 4.31
N LEU A 42 -10.96 -5.39 4.94
CA LEU A 42 -11.95 -4.31 4.90
C LEU A 42 -12.03 -3.68 3.51
N GLY A 43 -10.88 -3.52 2.82
CA GLY A 43 -10.84 -2.97 1.47
C GLY A 43 -11.64 -3.81 0.48
N TYR A 44 -11.40 -5.11 0.42
CA TYR A 44 -12.18 -6.00 -0.46
C TYR A 44 -13.66 -6.09 -0.06
N THR A 45 -13.98 -5.99 1.24
CA THR A 45 -15.37 -5.96 1.69
C THR A 45 -16.06 -4.67 1.26
N GLY A 46 -15.40 -3.53 1.39
CA GLY A 46 -15.91 -2.23 0.95
C GLY A 46 -16.16 -2.19 -0.56
N LEU A 47 -15.21 -2.67 -1.36
CA LEU A 47 -15.31 -2.70 -2.83
C LEU A 47 -16.43 -3.59 -3.38
N LYS A 48 -17.10 -4.42 -2.57
CA LYS A 48 -18.32 -5.14 -2.99
C LYS A 48 -19.51 -4.21 -3.20
N THR A 49 -19.54 -3.07 -2.53
CA THR A 49 -20.69 -2.15 -2.50
C THR A 49 -20.30 -0.70 -2.79
N VAL A 50 -19.05 -0.46 -3.17
CA VAL A 50 -18.50 0.84 -3.58
C VAL A 50 -17.92 0.71 -4.98
N SER A 51 -18.21 1.70 -5.82
CA SER A 51 -17.65 1.77 -7.18
C SER A 51 -16.12 1.82 -7.16
N ALA A 52 -15.48 1.25 -8.18
CA ALA A 52 -14.03 1.29 -8.32
C ALA A 52 -13.49 2.73 -8.32
N GLY A 53 -14.29 3.69 -8.81
CA GLY A 53 -13.97 5.11 -8.80
C GLY A 53 -13.84 5.67 -7.38
N ILE A 54 -14.87 5.53 -6.56
CA ILE A 54 -14.87 6.02 -5.16
C ILE A 54 -13.82 5.26 -4.34
N GLY A 55 -13.72 3.93 -4.48
CA GLY A 55 -12.71 3.13 -3.80
C GLY A 55 -11.29 3.58 -4.15
N GLY A 56 -11.00 3.80 -5.44
CA GLY A 56 -9.71 4.30 -5.91
C GLY A 56 -9.39 5.71 -5.37
N LEU A 57 -10.37 6.60 -5.32
CA LEU A 57 -10.20 7.96 -4.77
C LEU A 57 -9.88 7.91 -3.27
N ILE A 58 -10.60 7.09 -2.48
CA ILE A 58 -10.34 6.92 -1.05
C ILE A 58 -8.92 6.40 -0.82
N VAL A 59 -8.51 5.33 -1.50
CA VAL A 59 -7.17 4.75 -1.36
C VAL A 59 -6.07 5.73 -1.79
N SER A 60 -6.34 6.56 -2.79
CA SER A 60 -5.41 7.59 -3.26
C SER A 60 -5.20 8.74 -2.28
N ALA A 61 -6.01 8.85 -1.24
CA ALA A 61 -5.76 9.78 -0.13
C ALA A 61 -4.67 9.29 0.84
N ASN A 62 -4.23 8.01 0.75
CA ASN A 62 -3.17 7.43 1.59
C ASN A 62 -1.93 8.34 1.74
N PRO A 63 -1.32 8.88 0.67
CA PRO A 63 -0.13 9.72 0.82
C PRO A 63 -0.36 10.96 1.68
N VAL A 64 -1.54 11.54 1.63
CA VAL A 64 -1.88 12.74 2.43
C VAL A 64 -1.95 12.39 3.90
N PHE A 65 -2.71 11.36 4.27
CA PHE A 65 -2.83 10.92 5.66
C PHE A 65 -1.50 10.40 6.22
N THR A 66 -0.75 9.63 5.41
CA THR A 66 0.58 9.16 5.80
C THR A 66 1.54 10.33 6.03
N ALA A 67 1.56 11.34 5.16
CA ALA A 67 2.41 12.50 5.32
C ALA A 67 2.06 13.32 6.58
N MET A 68 0.77 13.49 6.86
CA MET A 68 0.31 14.16 8.09
C MET A 68 0.77 13.42 9.34
N LEU A 69 0.54 12.10 9.42
CA LEU A 69 0.95 11.30 10.57
C LEU A 69 2.47 11.15 10.66
N ALA A 70 3.18 11.06 9.54
CA ALA A 70 4.64 11.03 9.52
C ALA A 70 5.23 12.35 10.04
N ALA A 71 4.64 13.48 9.69
CA ALA A 71 5.08 14.77 10.25
C ALA A 71 4.83 14.85 11.77
N LEU A 72 3.66 14.39 12.23
CA LEU A 72 3.28 14.47 13.65
C LEU A 72 4.03 13.46 14.53
N LEU A 73 4.19 12.23 14.06
CA LEU A 73 4.68 11.11 14.89
C LEU A 73 6.13 10.72 14.62
N LEU A 74 6.63 10.98 13.41
CA LEU A 74 7.99 10.62 12.99
C LEU A 74 8.91 11.84 12.85
N GLY A 75 8.37 13.07 12.98
CA GLY A 75 9.12 14.32 12.76
C GLY A 75 9.56 14.52 11.30
N GLU A 76 8.92 13.84 10.33
CA GLU A 76 9.24 14.06 8.92
C GLU A 76 8.86 15.48 8.49
N ALA A 77 9.82 16.24 7.97
CA ALA A 77 9.58 17.62 7.53
C ALA A 77 8.58 17.66 6.35
N LEU A 78 7.46 18.34 6.56
CA LEU A 78 6.41 18.61 5.57
C LEU A 78 6.74 19.94 4.87
N THR A 79 7.68 19.90 3.93
CA THR A 79 8.09 21.08 3.17
C THR A 79 6.97 21.53 2.22
N TRP A 80 6.92 22.83 1.89
CA TRP A 80 5.96 23.38 0.92
C TRP A 80 5.93 22.59 -0.38
N ARG A 81 7.11 22.15 -0.85
CA ARG A 81 7.22 21.31 -2.04
C ARG A 81 6.50 19.96 -1.89
N LYS A 82 6.62 19.28 -0.74
CA LYS A 82 5.88 18.05 -0.45
C LYS A 82 4.38 18.30 -0.43
N VAL A 83 3.94 19.39 0.22
CA VAL A 83 2.52 19.77 0.25
C VAL A 83 1.98 19.98 -1.17
N MET A 84 2.66 20.77 -1.99
CA MET A 84 2.28 20.96 -3.40
C MET A 84 2.25 19.66 -4.19
N GLY A 85 3.23 18.78 -3.96
CA GLY A 85 3.26 17.47 -4.60
C GLY A 85 2.09 16.57 -4.20
N LEU A 86 1.70 16.57 -2.92
CA LEU A 86 0.52 15.84 -2.44
C LEU A 86 -0.78 16.39 -3.04
N LEU A 87 -0.92 17.73 -3.11
CA LEU A 87 -2.07 18.38 -3.74
C LEU A 87 -2.18 18.06 -5.23
N LEU A 88 -1.06 18.10 -5.97
CA LEU A 88 -1.02 17.74 -7.39
C LEU A 88 -1.35 16.26 -7.59
N GLY A 89 -0.82 15.38 -6.75
CA GLY A 89 -1.10 13.95 -6.82
C GLY A 89 -2.59 13.65 -6.63
N ILE A 90 -3.20 14.20 -5.59
CA ILE A 90 -4.63 13.97 -5.33
C ILE A 90 -5.52 14.63 -6.40
N ALA A 91 -5.16 15.82 -6.89
CA ALA A 91 -5.88 16.49 -7.96
C ALA A 91 -5.83 15.67 -9.26
N GLY A 92 -4.66 15.11 -9.62
CA GLY A 92 -4.50 14.27 -10.79
C GLY A 92 -5.31 12.97 -10.69
N VAL A 93 -5.26 12.30 -9.54
CA VAL A 93 -6.09 11.11 -9.29
C VAL A 93 -7.58 11.45 -9.37
N THR A 94 -8.00 12.53 -8.70
CA THR A 94 -9.40 12.97 -8.74
C THR A 94 -9.84 13.23 -10.18
N PHE A 95 -9.00 13.88 -11.00
CA PHE A 95 -9.30 14.13 -12.40
C PHE A 95 -9.46 12.83 -13.21
N ILE A 96 -8.59 11.83 -13.01
CA ILE A 96 -8.67 10.52 -13.66
C ILE A 96 -9.96 9.79 -13.28
N VAL A 97 -10.32 9.83 -11.99
CA VAL A 97 -11.39 8.98 -11.44
C VAL A 97 -12.76 9.65 -11.55
N TRP A 98 -12.83 10.99 -11.62
CA TRP A 98 -14.05 11.78 -11.52
C TRP A 98 -15.22 11.28 -12.40
N HIS A 99 -14.96 10.99 -13.67
CA HIS A 99 -16.00 10.54 -14.61
C HIS A 99 -16.29 9.03 -14.53
N ARG A 100 -15.50 8.29 -13.75
CA ARG A 100 -15.74 6.86 -13.47
C ARG A 100 -16.58 6.67 -12.20
N ILE A 101 -16.91 7.76 -11.49
CA ILE A 101 -17.77 7.72 -10.31
C ILE A 101 -19.22 7.55 -10.77
N SER A 102 -19.80 6.40 -10.44
CA SER A 102 -21.23 6.13 -10.66
C SER A 102 -22.05 6.69 -9.50
N VAL A 103 -22.72 7.81 -9.72
CA VAL A 103 -23.53 8.44 -8.66
C VAL A 103 -24.74 7.57 -8.34
N GLY A 104 -24.94 7.28 -7.05
CA GLY A 104 -26.16 6.64 -6.54
C GLY A 104 -26.11 5.13 -6.34
N THR A 105 -24.97 4.47 -6.61
CA THR A 105 -24.80 3.01 -6.42
C THR A 105 -23.97 2.67 -5.17
N ASP A 106 -23.26 3.65 -4.61
CA ASP A 106 -22.32 3.43 -3.51
C ASP A 106 -23.06 3.37 -2.17
N ARG A 107 -22.84 2.30 -1.40
CA ARG A 107 -23.43 2.13 -0.08
C ARG A 107 -22.52 2.73 1.00
N LEU A 108 -23.14 3.33 2.01
CA LEU A 108 -22.43 3.97 3.12
C LEU A 108 -21.55 2.99 3.90
N ASP A 109 -22.03 1.77 4.12
CA ASP A 109 -21.24 0.70 4.79
C ASP A 109 -19.95 0.37 4.03
N GLY A 110 -20.01 0.27 2.70
CA GLY A 110 -18.83 0.05 1.86
C GLY A 110 -17.83 1.20 1.92
N ILE A 111 -18.32 2.46 1.92
CA ILE A 111 -17.46 3.63 2.10
C ILE A 111 -16.76 3.59 3.47
N VAL A 112 -17.48 3.25 4.54
CA VAL A 112 -16.91 3.10 5.90
C VAL A 112 -15.84 2.01 5.93
N TYR A 113 -16.09 0.84 5.32
CA TYR A 113 -15.08 -0.23 5.24
C TYR A 113 -13.84 0.21 4.44
N THR A 114 -14.00 0.94 3.34
CA THR A 114 -12.88 1.42 2.53
C THR A 114 -12.07 2.49 3.27
N LEU A 115 -12.73 3.39 4.01
CA LEU A 115 -12.05 4.37 4.88
C LEU A 115 -11.31 3.69 6.03
N ALA A 116 -11.90 2.68 6.67
CA ALA A 116 -11.25 1.90 7.72
C ALA A 116 -10.03 1.12 7.15
N SER A 117 -10.14 0.60 5.94
CA SER A 117 -9.02 0.00 5.20
C SER A 117 -7.89 1.01 5.00
N LEU A 118 -8.19 2.22 4.50
CA LEU A 118 -7.22 3.30 4.36
C LEU A 118 -6.55 3.64 5.69
N ALA A 119 -7.32 3.79 6.77
CA ALA A 119 -6.77 4.07 8.10
C ALA A 119 -5.81 2.95 8.56
N SER A 120 -6.12 1.69 8.24
CA SER A 120 -5.30 0.52 8.60
C SER A 120 -3.94 0.51 7.89
N ILE A 121 -3.90 0.79 6.57
CA ILE A 121 -2.61 0.84 5.84
C ILE A 121 -1.76 2.03 6.26
N VAL A 122 -2.38 3.18 6.53
CA VAL A 122 -1.68 4.36 7.05
C VAL A 122 -1.09 4.03 8.43
N ALA A 123 -1.88 3.45 9.34
CA ALA A 123 -1.41 3.02 10.65
C ALA A 123 -0.27 2.00 10.54
N GLY A 124 -0.41 0.98 9.67
CA GLY A 124 0.64 -0.02 9.43
C GLY A 124 1.95 0.60 8.92
N THR A 125 1.86 1.60 8.03
CA THR A 125 3.03 2.34 7.53
C THR A 125 3.74 3.10 8.66
N ILE A 126 3.00 3.79 9.50
CA ILE A 126 3.55 4.55 10.63
C ILE A 126 4.12 3.59 11.70
N LEU A 127 3.39 2.53 12.04
CA LEU A 127 3.84 1.51 12.99
C LEU A 127 5.16 0.87 12.55
N PHE A 128 5.31 0.54 11.26
CA PHE A 128 6.57 0.02 10.74
C PHE A 128 7.74 0.97 11.01
N LYS A 129 7.53 2.27 10.84
CA LYS A 129 8.57 3.30 11.07
C LYS A 129 8.82 3.52 12.56
N VAL A 130 7.78 3.59 13.39
CA VAL A 130 7.89 3.81 14.84
C VAL A 130 8.53 2.61 15.52
N LEU A 131 8.08 1.40 15.21
CA LEU A 131 8.58 0.17 15.84
C LEU A 131 9.93 -0.27 15.29
N ALA A 132 10.29 0.20 14.08
CA ALA A 132 11.58 0.02 13.42
C ALA A 132 12.16 -1.41 13.57
N PRO A 133 11.51 -2.44 13.00
CA PRO A 133 11.98 -3.81 13.12
C PRO A 133 13.37 -3.94 12.47
N LYS A 134 14.29 -4.63 13.18
CA LYS A 134 15.71 -4.72 12.77
C LYS A 134 16.03 -5.99 12.01
N GLY A 135 15.18 -6.99 12.08
CA GLY A 135 15.40 -8.30 11.46
C GLY A 135 15.26 -8.31 9.94
N SER A 136 15.40 -9.50 9.37
CA SER A 136 15.22 -9.75 7.94
C SER A 136 13.83 -9.34 7.45
N LEU A 137 13.76 -8.46 6.45
CA LEU A 137 12.49 -8.06 5.82
C LEU A 137 11.83 -9.24 5.10
N TRP A 138 12.62 -10.18 4.59
CA TRP A 138 12.13 -11.39 3.94
C TRP A 138 11.35 -12.25 4.94
N ILE A 139 11.97 -12.62 6.06
CA ILE A 139 11.31 -13.42 7.10
C ILE A 139 10.16 -12.62 7.73
N GLY A 140 10.35 -11.31 7.97
CA GLY A 140 9.31 -10.42 8.48
C GLY A 140 8.07 -10.38 7.58
N ASN A 141 8.24 -10.36 6.25
CA ASN A 141 7.13 -10.48 5.31
C ASN A 141 6.42 -11.84 5.44
N GLY A 142 7.16 -12.91 5.65
CA GLY A 142 6.60 -14.24 5.92
C GLY A 142 5.71 -14.25 7.16
N VAL A 143 6.23 -13.71 8.28
CA VAL A 143 5.48 -13.58 9.55
C VAL A 143 4.23 -12.71 9.35
N GLN A 144 4.37 -11.56 8.69
CA GLN A 144 3.25 -10.65 8.40
C GLN A 144 2.14 -11.35 7.61
N ASN A 145 2.48 -12.04 6.52
CA ASN A 145 1.51 -12.74 5.70
C ASN A 145 0.83 -13.90 6.44
N LEU A 146 1.56 -14.61 7.29
CA LEU A 146 1.01 -15.70 8.09
C LEU A 146 0.07 -15.15 9.16
N ALA A 147 0.51 -14.18 9.95
CA ALA A 147 -0.29 -13.58 11.01
C ALA A 147 -1.57 -12.90 10.48
N GLY A 148 -1.46 -12.13 9.39
CA GLY A 148 -2.63 -11.52 8.75
C GLY A 148 -3.61 -12.55 8.19
N GLY A 149 -3.10 -13.62 7.57
CA GLY A 149 -3.93 -14.72 7.10
C GLY A 149 -4.63 -15.49 8.22
N LEU A 150 -3.95 -15.73 9.35
CA LEU A 150 -4.54 -16.34 10.54
C LEU A 150 -5.62 -15.46 11.16
N ALA A 151 -5.41 -14.13 11.18
CA ALA A 151 -6.40 -13.18 11.69
C ALA A 151 -7.68 -13.14 10.83
N VAL A 152 -7.59 -13.34 9.53
CA VAL A 152 -8.74 -13.38 8.60
C VAL A 152 -9.43 -14.74 8.62
N LEU A 153 -8.72 -15.82 8.97
CA LEU A 153 -9.22 -17.19 8.86
C LEU A 153 -10.59 -17.42 9.52
N PRO A 154 -10.85 -16.97 10.78
CA PRO A 154 -12.15 -17.15 11.42
C PRO A 154 -13.30 -16.53 10.60
N PHE A 155 -13.09 -15.35 10.04
CA PHE A 155 -14.07 -14.67 9.20
C PHE A 155 -14.27 -15.41 7.87
N ALA A 156 -13.19 -15.87 7.24
CA ALA A 156 -13.26 -16.62 6.00
C ALA A 156 -14.08 -17.93 6.18
N VAL A 157 -13.83 -18.67 7.25
CA VAL A 157 -14.56 -19.92 7.55
C VAL A 157 -16.04 -19.66 7.86
N THR A 158 -16.35 -18.53 8.50
CA THR A 158 -17.74 -18.19 8.89
C THR A 158 -18.56 -17.65 7.72
N PHE A 159 -17.96 -16.86 6.83
CA PHE A 159 -18.68 -16.10 5.80
C PHE A 159 -18.42 -16.57 4.35
N SER A 160 -17.63 -17.62 4.15
CA SER A 160 -17.33 -18.16 2.82
C SER A 160 -17.45 -19.69 2.82
N SER A 161 -17.94 -20.24 1.72
CA SER A 161 -18.02 -21.69 1.52
C SER A 161 -16.91 -22.14 0.55
N VAL A 162 -16.22 -23.23 0.89
CA VAL A 162 -15.24 -23.85 -0.01
C VAL A 162 -15.92 -24.36 -1.30
N GLY A 163 -17.21 -24.70 -1.21
CA GLY A 163 -18.01 -25.14 -2.35
C GLY A 163 -18.24 -24.05 -3.43
N ASP A 164 -18.06 -22.76 -3.08
CA ASP A 164 -18.19 -21.64 -4.01
C ASP A 164 -16.96 -21.49 -4.92
N ILE A 165 -15.88 -22.21 -4.63
CA ILE A 165 -14.63 -22.16 -5.40
C ILE A 165 -14.74 -23.03 -6.63
N VAL A 166 -14.85 -22.42 -7.80
CA VAL A 166 -14.80 -23.13 -9.09
C VAL A 166 -13.36 -23.12 -9.60
N PRO A 167 -12.64 -24.27 -9.55
CA PRO A 167 -11.27 -24.34 -10.03
C PRO A 167 -11.19 -24.04 -11.53
N SER A 168 -10.31 -23.12 -11.92
CA SER A 168 -10.04 -22.80 -13.32
C SER A 168 -8.58 -22.34 -13.47
N ALA A 169 -8.01 -22.46 -14.67
CA ALA A 169 -6.66 -21.97 -14.95
C ALA A 169 -6.54 -20.45 -14.68
N ARG A 170 -7.61 -19.69 -14.97
CA ARG A 170 -7.67 -18.26 -14.69
C ARG A 170 -7.63 -17.97 -13.18
N LEU A 171 -8.38 -18.71 -12.38
CA LEU A 171 -8.36 -18.59 -10.92
C LEU A 171 -6.99 -18.92 -10.35
N LEU A 172 -6.37 -20.03 -10.79
CA LEU A 172 -5.04 -20.44 -10.35
C LEU A 172 -3.97 -19.40 -10.73
N GLY A 173 -4.02 -18.86 -11.94
CA GLY A 173 -3.12 -17.81 -12.40
C GLY A 173 -3.27 -16.52 -11.58
N ALA A 174 -4.50 -16.06 -11.35
CA ALA A 174 -4.79 -14.90 -10.51
C ALA A 174 -4.32 -15.11 -9.06
N PHE A 175 -4.55 -16.29 -8.50
CA PHE A 175 -4.11 -16.64 -7.15
C PHE A 175 -2.58 -16.67 -7.04
N ALA A 176 -1.89 -17.29 -8.02
CA ALA A 176 -0.44 -17.30 -8.07
C ALA A 176 0.13 -15.87 -8.19
N PHE A 177 -0.46 -15.01 -9.02
CA PHE A 177 -0.10 -13.60 -9.14
C PHE A 177 -0.27 -12.84 -7.82
N LEU A 178 -1.38 -13.04 -7.11
CA LEU A 178 -1.60 -12.40 -5.80
C LEU A 178 -0.61 -12.88 -4.74
N VAL A 179 -0.25 -14.17 -4.75
CA VAL A 179 0.72 -14.72 -3.80
C VAL A 179 2.14 -14.23 -4.11
N LEU A 180 2.60 -14.40 -5.33
CA LEU A 180 4.00 -14.10 -5.70
C LEU A 180 4.21 -12.59 -5.90
N GLY A 181 3.36 -11.95 -6.69
CA GLY A 181 3.46 -10.53 -7.01
C GLY A 181 2.98 -9.65 -5.85
N GLY A 182 1.76 -9.85 -5.40
CA GLY A 182 1.13 -9.00 -4.36
C GLY A 182 1.70 -9.23 -2.96
N SER A 183 1.72 -10.50 -2.51
CA SER A 183 2.06 -10.80 -1.11
C SER A 183 3.56 -10.97 -0.86
N ILE A 184 4.35 -11.40 -1.84
CA ILE A 184 5.79 -11.57 -1.66
C ILE A 184 6.53 -10.34 -2.19
N LEU A 185 6.50 -10.11 -3.51
CA LEU A 185 7.30 -9.08 -4.16
C LEU A 185 6.88 -7.67 -3.74
N ALA A 186 5.58 -7.34 -3.81
CA ALA A 186 5.12 -5.99 -3.53
C ALA A 186 5.39 -5.56 -2.08
N TYR A 187 5.19 -6.43 -1.07
CA TYR A 187 5.51 -6.10 0.31
C TYR A 187 7.01 -5.95 0.57
N LEU A 188 7.85 -6.74 -0.07
CA LEU A 188 9.30 -6.57 0.02
C LEU A 188 9.74 -5.22 -0.55
N LEU A 189 9.22 -4.86 -1.72
CA LEU A 189 9.46 -3.54 -2.33
C LEU A 189 8.94 -2.41 -1.44
N TRP A 190 7.76 -2.58 -0.86
CA TRP A 190 7.16 -1.60 0.04
C TRP A 190 8.02 -1.36 1.29
N PHE A 191 8.44 -2.42 1.98
CA PHE A 191 9.31 -2.29 3.14
C PHE A 191 10.66 -1.69 2.78
N HIS A 192 11.21 -2.04 1.62
CA HIS A 192 12.44 -1.45 1.13
C HIS A 192 12.29 0.06 0.90
N LEU A 193 11.21 0.48 0.24
CA LEU A 193 10.88 1.90 0.03
C LEU A 193 10.71 2.63 1.36
N LEU A 194 9.97 2.07 2.31
CA LEU A 194 9.79 2.67 3.64
C LEU A 194 11.12 2.89 4.37
N LYS A 195 12.05 1.94 4.27
CA LYS A 195 13.39 2.09 4.86
C LYS A 195 14.23 3.12 4.12
N ALA A 196 14.19 3.14 2.79
CA ALA A 196 15.06 3.95 1.95
C ALA A 196 14.66 5.43 1.90
N CYS A 197 13.36 5.74 1.78
CA CYS A 197 12.93 7.11 1.50
C CYS A 197 11.94 7.71 2.53
N GLY A 198 11.59 6.97 3.57
CA GLY A 198 10.66 7.42 4.61
C GLY A 198 9.19 7.21 4.25
N ALA A 199 8.28 7.49 5.22
CA ALA A 199 6.87 7.17 5.09
C ALA A 199 6.16 8.07 4.05
N THR A 200 6.41 9.37 4.09
CA THR A 200 5.80 10.35 3.18
C THR A 200 6.18 10.08 1.72
N ALA A 201 7.46 9.84 1.42
CA ALA A 201 7.91 9.61 0.05
C ALA A 201 7.48 8.23 -0.47
N ALA A 202 7.56 7.19 0.37
CA ALA A 202 7.09 5.86 0.01
C ALA A 202 5.59 5.84 -0.30
N SER A 203 4.77 6.49 0.53
CA SER A 203 3.32 6.54 0.32
C SER A 203 2.92 7.29 -0.95
N ALA A 204 3.70 8.28 -1.42
CA ALA A 204 3.40 9.02 -2.64
C ALA A 204 3.31 8.11 -3.89
N TYR A 205 3.98 6.97 -3.89
CA TYR A 205 3.86 5.99 -4.97
C TYR A 205 2.46 5.37 -5.10
N HIS A 206 1.60 5.46 -4.07
CA HIS A 206 0.20 5.05 -4.20
C HIS A 206 -0.59 5.89 -5.20
N PHE A 207 -0.16 7.10 -5.53
CA PHE A 207 -0.74 7.88 -6.62
C PHE A 207 -0.57 7.21 -8.00
N LEU A 208 0.34 6.26 -8.14
CA LEU A 208 0.45 5.45 -9.37
C LEU A 208 -0.64 4.39 -9.51
N MET A 209 -1.38 4.07 -8.45
CA MET A 209 -2.39 3.01 -8.50
C MET A 209 -3.45 3.24 -9.58
N PRO A 210 -4.10 4.43 -9.69
CA PRO A 210 -5.07 4.66 -10.76
C PRO A 210 -4.48 4.61 -12.18
N PRO A 211 -3.35 5.28 -12.49
CA PRO A 211 -2.72 5.17 -13.81
C PRO A 211 -2.33 3.75 -14.18
N LEU A 212 -1.72 3.01 -13.24
CA LEU A 212 -1.35 1.62 -13.48
C LEU A 212 -2.58 0.71 -13.59
N GLY A 213 -3.61 0.96 -12.75
CA GLY A 213 -4.88 0.25 -12.85
C GLY A 213 -5.52 0.39 -14.23
N MET A 214 -5.55 1.60 -14.79
CA MET A 214 -6.03 1.85 -16.16
C MET A 214 -5.18 1.15 -17.21
N LEU A 215 -3.85 1.20 -17.07
CA LEU A 215 -2.94 0.52 -17.99
C LEU A 215 -3.21 -1.01 -18.01
N PHE A 216 -3.37 -1.61 -16.84
CA PHE A 216 -3.68 -3.04 -16.75
C PHE A 216 -5.09 -3.37 -17.23
N ALA A 217 -6.08 -2.51 -16.98
CA ALA A 217 -7.44 -2.67 -17.50
C ALA A 217 -7.44 -2.64 -19.05
N PHE A 218 -6.68 -1.73 -19.65
CA PHE A 218 -6.48 -1.70 -21.12
C PHE A 218 -5.79 -2.98 -21.63
N LEU A 219 -4.68 -3.42 -20.99
CA LEU A 219 -3.88 -4.55 -21.47
C LEU A 219 -4.55 -5.93 -21.25
N VAL A 220 -5.38 -6.07 -20.21
CA VAL A 220 -5.92 -7.38 -19.78
C VAL A 220 -7.42 -7.51 -20.03
N LEU A 221 -8.15 -6.39 -19.99
CA LEU A 221 -9.62 -6.37 -20.09
C LEU A 221 -10.11 -5.67 -21.36
N ASP A 222 -9.20 -5.22 -22.26
CA ASP A 222 -9.51 -4.46 -23.46
C ASP A 222 -10.36 -3.18 -23.20
N GLU A 223 -10.22 -2.59 -21.99
CA GLU A 223 -10.88 -1.33 -21.67
C GLU A 223 -10.24 -0.16 -22.43
N HIS A 224 -11.04 0.76 -22.94
CA HIS A 224 -10.53 1.93 -23.63
C HIS A 224 -9.96 2.96 -22.66
N ILE A 225 -8.73 3.45 -22.94
CA ILE A 225 -8.15 4.62 -22.27
C ILE A 225 -8.53 5.86 -23.07
N GLU A 226 -9.15 6.82 -22.40
CA GLU A 226 -9.48 8.10 -23.02
C GLU A 226 -8.29 9.08 -22.93
N PHE A 227 -8.19 9.99 -23.91
CA PHE A 227 -7.12 11.01 -23.92
C PHE A 227 -7.10 11.86 -22.64
N ARG A 228 -8.25 12.14 -22.06
CA ARG A 228 -8.37 12.88 -20.79
C ARG A 228 -7.73 12.13 -19.62
N ASP A 229 -7.79 10.79 -19.60
CA ASP A 229 -7.14 9.98 -18.57
C ASP A 229 -5.62 10.21 -18.56
N LEU A 230 -5.03 10.32 -19.76
CA LEU A 230 -3.61 10.62 -19.92
C LEU A 230 -3.23 12.01 -19.38
N LEU A 231 -4.12 13.01 -19.52
CA LEU A 231 -3.88 14.34 -18.96
C LEU A 231 -3.79 14.33 -17.44
N GLY A 232 -4.53 13.45 -16.76
CA GLY A 232 -4.46 13.30 -15.30
C GLY A 232 -3.18 12.64 -14.81
N ILE A 233 -2.46 11.90 -15.66
CA ILE A 233 -1.16 11.31 -15.29
C ILE A 233 -0.09 12.38 -15.07
N ILE A 234 -0.15 13.51 -15.78
CA ILE A 234 0.83 14.59 -15.68
C ILE A 234 0.92 15.15 -14.25
N PRO A 235 -0.17 15.64 -13.63
CA PRO A 235 -0.11 16.13 -12.24
C PRO A 235 0.23 15.02 -11.23
N VAL A 236 -0.17 13.77 -11.48
CA VAL A 236 0.24 12.61 -10.66
C VAL A 236 1.77 12.46 -10.68
N ALA A 237 2.37 12.41 -11.86
CA ALA A 237 3.82 12.25 -12.03
C ALA A 237 4.60 13.41 -11.40
N LEU A 238 4.15 14.65 -11.60
CA LEU A 238 4.72 15.85 -10.98
C LEU A 238 4.57 15.81 -9.46
N GLY A 239 3.41 15.35 -8.95
CA GLY A 239 3.15 15.20 -7.52
C GLY A 239 4.15 14.24 -6.88
N ILE A 240 4.32 13.05 -7.44
CA ILE A 240 5.29 12.05 -6.97
C ILE A 240 6.70 12.62 -7.01
N TYR A 241 7.10 13.23 -8.12
CA TYR A 241 8.42 13.85 -8.27
C TYR A 241 8.70 14.89 -7.18
N LEU A 242 7.73 15.78 -6.89
CA LEU A 242 7.89 16.81 -5.86
C LEU A 242 7.99 16.22 -4.45
N VAL A 243 7.25 15.17 -4.14
CA VAL A 243 7.28 14.53 -2.82
C VAL A 243 8.56 13.72 -2.61
N THR A 244 9.00 12.99 -3.64
CA THR A 244 10.12 12.03 -3.52
C THR A 244 11.48 12.66 -3.68
N ARG A 245 11.59 13.84 -4.28
CA ARG A 245 12.87 14.53 -4.49
C ARG A 245 13.52 14.89 -3.14
N PRO A 246 14.78 14.50 -2.88
CA PRO A 246 15.47 14.84 -1.64
C PRO A 246 15.55 16.36 -1.46
N ALA A 247 15.41 16.83 -0.21
CA ALA A 247 15.68 18.23 0.10
C ALA A 247 17.15 18.51 -0.23
N LYS A 248 17.42 19.58 -0.99
CA LYS A 248 18.79 20.06 -1.12
C LYS A 248 19.29 20.40 0.28
N LEU A 249 20.27 19.66 0.79
CA LEU A 249 20.99 20.07 1.97
C LEU A 249 21.56 21.47 1.65
N ALA A 250 21.24 22.46 2.48
CA ALA A 250 21.87 23.77 2.43
C ALA A 250 23.34 23.60 2.83
N VAL A 251 24.19 23.25 1.89
CA VAL A 251 25.65 23.29 2.03
C VAL A 251 26.06 24.75 1.87
N SER A 252 25.85 25.55 2.91
CA SER A 252 26.41 26.91 2.93
C SER A 252 26.43 27.49 4.34
N SER A 253 27.19 26.88 5.27
CA SER A 253 27.58 27.60 6.49
C SER A 253 28.85 27.10 7.18
N LEU A 254 29.67 26.29 6.51
CA LEU A 254 30.94 25.83 7.09
C LEU A 254 32.21 26.29 6.33
N GLN A 255 32.10 27.23 5.39
CA GLN A 255 33.27 27.82 4.72
C GLN A 255 33.55 29.27 5.12
N GLY A 256 32.95 29.78 6.16
CA GLY A 256 33.08 31.20 6.61
C GLY A 256 33.81 31.44 7.91
N SER A 257 34.53 30.46 8.51
CA SER A 257 35.24 30.70 9.76
C SER A 257 36.69 30.18 9.75
N ALA A 258 37.38 30.22 8.60
CA ALA A 258 38.81 29.98 8.48
C ALA A 258 39.46 31.09 7.64
N SER A 259 39.45 32.29 8.17
CA SER A 259 40.34 33.41 7.74
C SER A 259 40.67 34.27 8.96
#